data_379fee09afbbf9a827eecc2060f9d984
#
_entry.id   379fee09afbbf9a827eecc2060f9d984
#
_cell.length_a   1.000
_cell.length_b   1.000
_cell.length_c   1.000
_cell.angle_alpha   90.00
_cell.angle_beta   90.00
_cell.angle_gamma   90.00
#
_symmetry.space_group_name_H-M   'P 1'
#
loop_
_entity.id
_entity.type
_entity.pdbx_description
1 polymer ?
#
loop_
_entity_poly.entity_id
_entity_poly.type
_entity_poly.pdbx_seq_one_letter_code
_entity_poly.pdbx_strand_id
1 'polypeptide(L)'
;MKRVNTFLLTLTISIIDYLYRGRHFQRFWVLEEIARAPYFAFLSVLHLRESLGLRGQWHIYLMEEHFAQTLNETEHLEYMESRGGNSYWVDRFFARHLVLIYYWVNVVYYWVAPMSAYHLSYEIEMHAAETYAKYLAYEDYNDKDIWRIMNDEIQHFQELAEAMRIIDPDHLTVREKDREPFPPDVSDLVVKEEVKL
;
A
#
# COMPACT_ATOMS: atom_id res chain seq x y z
N MET A 1 -3.06 -18.69 -4.40
CA MET A 1 -3.47 -17.46 -3.69
C MET A 1 -3.12 -16.20 -4.47
N LYS A 2 -1.94 -16.06 -5.12
CA LYS A 2 -1.59 -14.87 -5.93
C LYS A 2 -2.68 -14.44 -6.92
N ARG A 3 -3.22 -15.35 -7.74
CA ARG A 3 -4.30 -15.02 -8.69
C ARG A 3 -5.58 -14.48 -8.04
N VAL A 4 -5.86 -14.89 -6.80
CA VAL A 4 -7.01 -14.39 -6.04
C VAL A 4 -6.72 -12.97 -5.57
N ASN A 5 -5.52 -12.70 -5.05
CA ASN A 5 -5.10 -11.37 -4.64
C ASN A 5 -5.20 -10.39 -5.81
N THR A 6 -4.58 -10.71 -6.94
CA THR A 6 -4.61 -9.86 -8.15
C THR A 6 -6.04 -9.62 -8.64
N PHE A 7 -6.90 -10.65 -8.63
CA PHE A 7 -8.31 -10.49 -9.02
C PHE A 7 -9.07 -9.54 -8.06
N LEU A 8 -8.93 -9.75 -6.75
CA LEU A 8 -9.59 -8.90 -5.74
C LEU A 8 -9.10 -7.46 -5.82
N LEU A 9 -7.79 -7.29 -5.96
CA LEU A 9 -7.19 -5.96 -6.11
C LEU A 9 -7.72 -5.27 -7.37
N THR A 10 -7.66 -5.92 -8.53
CA THR A 10 -8.14 -5.35 -9.80
C THR A 10 -9.62 -4.97 -9.72
N LEU A 11 -10.45 -5.79 -9.08
CA LEU A 11 -11.86 -5.49 -8.88
C LEU A 11 -12.04 -4.25 -7.99
N THR A 12 -11.33 -4.20 -6.85
CA THR A 12 -11.39 -3.08 -5.90
C THR A 12 -10.94 -1.77 -6.57
N ILE A 13 -9.80 -1.80 -7.28
CA ILE A 13 -9.29 -0.66 -8.04
C ILE A 13 -10.32 -0.17 -9.06
N SER A 14 -10.90 -1.09 -9.85
CA SER A 14 -11.89 -0.72 -10.86
C SER A 14 -13.13 -0.04 -10.26
N ILE A 15 -13.56 -0.48 -9.08
CA ILE A 15 -14.66 0.13 -8.34
C ILE A 15 -14.27 1.54 -7.85
N ILE A 16 -13.09 1.69 -7.27
CA ILE A 16 -12.58 2.97 -6.78
C ILE A 16 -12.43 3.95 -7.94
N ASP A 17 -11.82 3.55 -9.04
CA ASP A 17 -11.64 4.38 -10.24
C ASP A 17 -12.97 4.84 -10.84
N TYR A 18 -13.97 3.99 -10.82
CA TYR A 18 -15.31 4.36 -11.30
C TYR A 18 -15.99 5.34 -10.35
N LEU A 19 -15.96 5.09 -9.03
CA LEU A 19 -16.64 5.92 -8.03
C LEU A 19 -15.98 7.29 -7.85
N TYR A 20 -14.65 7.36 -7.98
CA TYR A 20 -13.87 8.58 -7.72
C TYR A 20 -13.32 9.24 -8.99
N ARG A 21 -13.91 8.94 -10.14
CA ARG A 21 -13.49 9.52 -11.42
C ARG A 21 -13.50 11.06 -11.38
N GLY A 22 -12.34 11.67 -11.65
CA GLY A 22 -12.15 13.14 -11.60
C GLY A 22 -12.11 13.74 -10.20
N ARG A 23 -12.02 12.90 -9.16
CA ARG A 23 -11.94 13.31 -7.74
C ARG A 23 -10.65 12.76 -7.11
N HIS A 24 -9.49 13.29 -7.52
CA HIS A 24 -8.19 12.73 -7.21
C HIS A 24 -7.94 12.60 -5.70
N PHE A 25 -8.12 13.68 -4.92
CA PHE A 25 -7.84 13.64 -3.47
C PHE A 25 -8.82 12.78 -2.68
N GLN A 26 -10.08 12.64 -3.10
CA GLN A 26 -11.01 11.68 -2.48
C GLN A 26 -10.60 10.24 -2.79
N ARG A 27 -10.13 9.98 -4.02
CA ARG A 27 -9.59 8.69 -4.42
C ARG A 27 -8.35 8.34 -3.61
N PHE A 28 -7.39 9.27 -3.50
CA PHE A 28 -6.18 9.10 -2.72
C PHE A 28 -6.50 8.83 -1.26
N TRP A 29 -7.38 9.63 -0.67
CA TRP A 29 -7.80 9.42 0.72
C TRP A 29 -8.35 8.01 0.98
N VAL A 30 -9.14 7.46 0.06
CA VAL A 30 -9.65 6.08 0.17
C VAL A 30 -8.53 5.05 -0.01
N LEU A 31 -7.57 5.30 -0.90
CA LEU A 31 -6.40 4.43 -1.09
C LEU A 31 -5.56 4.37 0.19
N GLU A 32 -5.27 5.51 0.83
CA GLU A 32 -4.53 5.57 2.09
C GLU A 32 -5.28 4.86 3.25
N GLU A 33 -6.59 5.03 3.33
CA GLU A 33 -7.38 4.26 4.31
C GLU A 33 -7.27 2.75 4.09
N ILE A 34 -7.16 2.29 2.84
CA ILE A 34 -6.99 0.87 2.50
C ILE A 34 -5.55 0.43 2.76
N ALA A 35 -4.54 1.17 2.31
CA ALA A 35 -3.12 0.83 2.42
C ALA A 35 -2.68 0.68 3.87
N ARG A 36 -3.14 1.56 4.75
CA ARG A 36 -2.83 1.56 6.18
C ARG A 36 -3.36 0.33 6.93
N ALA A 37 -4.50 -0.23 6.54
CA ALA A 37 -5.19 -1.28 7.29
C ALA A 37 -4.38 -2.58 7.47
N PRO A 38 -3.64 -3.10 6.47
CA PRO A 38 -2.79 -4.27 6.63
C PRO A 38 -1.71 -4.10 7.70
N TYR A 39 -1.07 -2.96 7.80
CA TYR A 39 0.01 -2.72 8.78
C TYR A 39 -0.50 -2.80 10.21
N PHE A 40 -1.65 -2.21 10.51
CA PHE A 40 -2.32 -2.41 11.80
C PHE A 40 -2.66 -3.87 12.08
N ALA A 41 -3.10 -4.60 11.06
CA ALA A 41 -3.41 -6.02 11.19
C ALA A 41 -2.14 -6.84 11.45
N PHE A 42 -1.04 -6.54 10.76
CA PHE A 42 0.26 -7.21 10.97
C PHE A 42 0.78 -6.99 12.38
N LEU A 43 0.78 -5.75 12.86
CA LEU A 43 1.14 -5.42 14.24
C LEU A 43 0.29 -6.17 15.25
N SER A 44 -1.03 -6.21 15.05
CA SER A 44 -1.95 -6.92 15.94
C SER A 44 -1.66 -8.43 16.01
N VAL A 45 -1.37 -9.05 14.87
CA VAL A 45 -1.03 -10.48 14.80
C VAL A 45 0.35 -10.74 15.40
N LEU A 46 1.33 -9.88 15.17
CA LEU A 46 2.65 -10.02 15.78
C LEU A 46 2.54 -9.92 17.30
N HIS A 47 1.82 -8.95 17.82
CA HIS A 47 1.57 -8.82 19.26
C HIS A 47 0.83 -10.03 19.84
N LEU A 48 -0.18 -10.54 19.14
CA LEU A 48 -0.89 -11.77 19.58
C LEU A 48 0.04 -12.98 19.60
N ARG A 49 0.89 -13.16 18.57
CA ARG A 49 1.90 -14.24 18.55
C ARG A 49 2.87 -14.15 19.73
N GLU A 50 3.34 -12.94 20.04
CA GLU A 50 4.20 -12.72 21.20
C GLU A 50 3.51 -13.10 22.50
N SER A 51 2.26 -12.69 22.71
CA SER A 51 1.46 -13.00 23.90
C SER A 51 1.20 -14.50 24.07
N LEU A 52 1.20 -15.26 22.98
CA LEU A 52 1.05 -16.72 22.97
C LEU A 52 2.40 -17.47 23.02
N GLY A 53 3.52 -16.76 23.18
CA GLY A 53 4.87 -17.36 23.18
C GLY A 53 5.34 -17.84 21.80
N LEU A 54 4.72 -17.39 20.72
CA LEU A 54 5.03 -17.76 19.33
C LEU A 54 5.92 -16.72 18.64
N ARG A 55 6.80 -16.07 19.38
CA ARG A 55 7.71 -15.05 18.89
C ARG A 55 8.78 -15.65 17.98
N GLY A 56 8.80 -15.22 16.71
CA GLY A 56 9.83 -15.60 15.74
C GLY A 56 11.12 -14.77 15.87
N GLN A 57 12.19 -15.20 15.20
CA GLN A 57 13.49 -14.50 15.24
C GLN A 57 13.43 -13.08 14.65
N TRP A 58 12.56 -12.82 13.71
CA TRP A 58 12.40 -11.52 13.02
C TRP A 58 11.33 -10.62 13.63
N HIS A 59 10.81 -11.01 14.77
CA HIS A 59 9.66 -10.36 15.40
C HIS A 59 9.85 -8.85 15.61
N ILE A 60 10.98 -8.45 16.23
CA ILE A 60 11.26 -7.03 16.52
C ILE A 60 11.41 -6.25 15.21
N TYR A 61 12.19 -6.75 14.26
CA TYR A 61 12.37 -6.12 12.96
C TYR A 61 11.01 -5.85 12.27
N LEU A 62 10.15 -6.87 12.19
CA LEU A 62 8.83 -6.72 11.57
C LEU A 62 7.92 -5.77 12.33
N MET A 63 8.01 -5.72 13.67
CA MET A 63 7.26 -4.74 14.48
C MET A 63 7.71 -3.31 14.18
N GLU A 64 9.01 -3.07 14.12
CA GLU A 64 9.59 -1.74 13.82
C GLU A 64 9.18 -1.26 12.43
N GLU A 65 9.34 -2.12 11.41
CA GLU A 65 8.96 -1.81 10.02
C GLU A 65 7.47 -1.47 9.90
N HIS A 66 6.60 -2.35 10.37
CA HIS A 66 5.15 -2.11 10.23
C HIS A 66 4.65 -0.96 11.09
N PHE A 67 5.31 -0.65 12.20
CA PHE A 67 4.98 0.53 12.99
C PHE A 67 5.37 1.81 12.24
N ALA A 68 6.55 1.84 11.64
CA ALA A 68 7.01 2.97 10.83
C ALA A 68 6.06 3.20 9.63
N GLN A 69 5.74 2.13 8.89
CA GLN A 69 4.78 2.18 7.77
C GLN A 69 3.40 2.68 8.20
N THR A 70 2.88 2.20 9.34
CA THR A 70 1.59 2.66 9.90
C THR A 70 1.57 4.16 10.16
N LEU A 71 2.66 4.70 10.71
CA LEU A 71 2.76 6.15 10.98
C LEU A 71 2.85 6.94 9.69
N ASN A 72 3.66 6.49 8.74
CA ASN A 72 3.83 7.15 7.45
C ASN A 72 2.50 7.19 6.66
N GLU A 73 1.78 6.07 6.56
CA GLU A 73 0.43 6.03 5.96
C GLU A 73 -0.57 6.97 6.65
N THR A 74 -0.40 7.18 7.96
CA THR A 74 -1.24 8.13 8.69
C THR A 74 -0.92 9.57 8.30
N GLU A 75 0.35 9.91 8.10
CA GLU A 75 0.77 11.22 7.58
C GLU A 75 0.26 11.46 6.16
N HIS A 76 0.31 10.47 5.28
CA HIS A 76 -0.27 10.55 3.93
C HIS A 76 -1.77 10.83 4.01
N LEU A 77 -2.48 10.10 4.86
CA LEU A 77 -3.91 10.30 5.06
C LEU A 77 -4.25 11.72 5.53
N GLU A 78 -3.50 12.26 6.52
CA GLU A 78 -3.66 13.64 7.00
C GLU A 78 -3.43 14.65 5.86
N TYR A 79 -2.43 14.44 5.03
CA TYR A 79 -2.20 15.27 3.85
C TYR A 79 -3.39 15.22 2.90
N MET A 80 -3.93 14.04 2.58
CA MET A 80 -5.11 13.92 1.71
C MET A 80 -6.35 14.58 2.32
N GLU A 81 -6.51 14.51 3.65
CA GLU A 81 -7.57 15.22 4.37
C GLU A 81 -7.42 16.74 4.24
N SER A 82 -6.21 17.27 4.36
CA SER A 82 -5.92 18.70 4.20
C SER A 82 -6.27 19.21 2.80
N ARG A 83 -6.21 18.34 1.79
CA ARG A 83 -6.57 18.62 0.39
C ARG A 83 -8.06 18.33 0.10
N GLY A 84 -8.85 18.04 1.13
CA GLY A 84 -10.29 17.81 1.02
C GLY A 84 -10.68 16.39 0.60
N GLY A 85 -9.78 15.41 0.74
CA GLY A 85 -10.02 14.02 0.40
C GLY A 85 -11.20 13.42 1.16
N ASN A 86 -11.43 13.85 2.39
CA ASN A 86 -12.51 13.39 3.26
C ASN A 86 -13.74 14.32 3.28
N SER A 87 -13.93 15.22 2.31
CA SER A 87 -14.96 16.25 2.34
C SER A 87 -16.39 15.70 2.39
N TYR A 88 -16.64 14.58 1.74
CA TYR A 88 -17.98 13.99 1.66
C TYR A 88 -18.21 12.97 2.80
N TRP A 89 -19.28 13.20 3.60
CA TRP A 89 -19.60 12.29 4.71
C TRP A 89 -19.92 10.87 4.26
N VAL A 90 -20.50 10.70 3.07
CA VAL A 90 -20.83 9.39 2.47
C VAL A 90 -19.54 8.60 2.22
N ASP A 91 -18.54 9.23 1.61
CA ASP A 91 -17.23 8.60 1.35
C ASP A 91 -16.58 8.17 2.67
N ARG A 92 -16.58 9.06 3.70
CA ARG A 92 -16.05 8.73 5.04
C ARG A 92 -16.79 7.57 5.70
N PHE A 93 -18.10 7.56 5.61
CA PHE A 93 -18.91 6.51 6.23
C PHE A 93 -18.58 5.15 5.62
N PHE A 94 -18.67 5.02 4.30
CA PHE A 94 -18.45 3.74 3.63
C PHE A 94 -16.97 3.31 3.70
N ALA A 95 -16.02 4.19 3.42
CA ALA A 95 -14.61 3.85 3.46
C ALA A 95 -14.22 3.31 4.85
N ARG A 96 -14.51 4.04 5.93
CA ARG A 96 -14.13 3.62 7.29
C ARG A 96 -14.76 2.30 7.73
N HIS A 97 -16.02 2.04 7.37
CA HIS A 97 -16.67 0.77 7.73
C HIS A 97 -16.13 -0.40 6.91
N LEU A 98 -15.90 -0.21 5.61
CA LEU A 98 -15.31 -1.24 4.75
C LEU A 98 -13.85 -1.53 5.14
N VAL A 99 -13.07 -0.50 5.47
CA VAL A 99 -11.69 -0.66 5.95
C VAL A 99 -11.65 -1.38 7.30
N LEU A 100 -12.60 -1.15 8.21
CA LEU A 100 -12.69 -1.90 9.45
C LEU A 100 -12.93 -3.40 9.20
N ILE A 101 -13.80 -3.75 8.26
CA ILE A 101 -14.00 -5.15 7.84
C ILE A 101 -12.72 -5.69 7.20
N TYR A 102 -12.10 -4.93 6.32
CA TYR A 102 -10.86 -5.28 5.64
C TYR A 102 -9.70 -5.50 6.63
N TYR A 103 -9.58 -4.68 7.68
CA TYR A 103 -8.64 -4.89 8.77
C TYR A 103 -8.78 -6.28 9.40
N TRP A 104 -10.00 -6.70 9.79
CA TRP A 104 -10.24 -8.01 10.37
C TRP A 104 -9.96 -9.16 9.40
N VAL A 105 -10.28 -8.97 8.12
CA VAL A 105 -9.89 -9.92 7.06
C VAL A 105 -8.37 -10.06 7.01
N ASN A 106 -7.62 -8.96 7.07
CA ASN A 106 -6.15 -8.98 7.09
C ASN A 106 -5.58 -9.64 8.35
N VAL A 107 -6.19 -9.42 9.52
CA VAL A 107 -5.77 -10.11 10.76
C VAL A 107 -5.83 -11.62 10.57
N VAL A 108 -6.95 -12.15 10.07
CA VAL A 108 -7.08 -13.59 9.81
C VAL A 108 -6.14 -14.03 8.69
N TYR A 109 -6.05 -13.24 7.63
CA TYR A 109 -5.23 -13.58 6.46
C TYR A 109 -3.73 -13.64 6.81
N TYR A 110 -3.22 -12.67 7.54
CA TYR A 110 -1.84 -12.66 7.98
C TYR A 110 -1.54 -13.75 9.02
N TRP A 111 -2.50 -14.06 9.89
CA TRP A 111 -2.36 -15.19 10.82
C TRP A 111 -2.18 -16.53 10.12
N VAL A 112 -2.99 -16.79 9.07
CA VAL A 112 -3.04 -18.09 8.37
C VAL A 112 -2.01 -18.17 7.24
N ALA A 113 -1.80 -17.08 6.50
CA ALA A 113 -1.00 -17.07 5.26
C ALA A 113 -0.17 -15.77 5.14
N PRO A 114 0.84 -15.56 6.03
CA PRO A 114 1.58 -14.29 6.11
C PRO A 114 2.21 -13.88 4.77
N MET A 115 2.81 -14.81 4.05
CA MET A 115 3.41 -14.54 2.73
C MET A 115 2.41 -14.03 1.70
N SER A 116 1.18 -14.55 1.74
CA SER A 116 0.14 -14.10 0.80
C SER A 116 -0.45 -12.75 1.21
N ALA A 117 -0.50 -12.47 2.51
CA ALA A 117 -0.91 -11.16 3.03
C ALA A 117 0.11 -10.08 2.66
N TYR A 118 1.41 -10.33 2.86
CA TYR A 118 2.46 -9.42 2.39
C TYR A 118 2.43 -9.18 0.89
N HIS A 119 2.19 -10.24 0.09
CA HIS A 119 2.07 -10.08 -1.35
C HIS A 119 0.88 -9.20 -1.75
N LEU A 120 -0.25 -9.30 -1.04
CA LEU A 120 -1.39 -8.42 -1.30
C LEU A 120 -1.04 -6.97 -0.99
N SER A 121 -0.43 -6.70 0.18
CA SER A 121 0.01 -5.36 0.53
C SER A 121 1.04 -4.81 -0.45
N TYR A 122 2.03 -5.62 -0.86
CA TYR A 122 2.99 -5.26 -1.90
C TYR A 122 2.33 -4.79 -3.20
N GLU A 123 1.30 -5.52 -3.67
CA GLU A 123 0.56 -5.13 -4.89
C GLU A 123 -0.25 -3.83 -4.66
N ILE A 124 -0.76 -3.58 -3.46
CA ILE A 124 -1.48 -2.35 -3.12
C ILE A 124 -0.55 -1.15 -3.15
N GLU A 125 0.62 -1.21 -2.48
CA GLU A 125 1.60 -0.13 -2.46
C GLU A 125 2.15 0.18 -3.86
N MET A 126 2.46 -0.85 -4.62
CA MET A 126 2.88 -0.67 -6.02
C MET A 126 1.80 0.06 -6.84
N HIS A 127 0.53 -0.29 -6.65
CA HIS A 127 -0.57 0.40 -7.33
C HIS A 127 -0.76 1.85 -6.82
N ALA A 128 -0.54 2.12 -5.53
CA ALA A 128 -0.58 3.46 -4.97
C ALA A 128 0.51 4.33 -5.62
N ALA A 129 1.77 3.85 -5.66
CA ALA A 129 2.87 4.53 -6.33
C ALA A 129 2.55 4.86 -7.80
N GLU A 130 2.02 3.89 -8.57
CA GLU A 130 1.58 4.12 -9.95
C GLU A 130 0.48 5.19 -10.06
N THR A 131 -0.43 5.20 -9.10
CA THR A 131 -1.55 6.16 -9.09
C THR A 131 -1.06 7.58 -8.86
N TYR A 132 -0.12 7.77 -7.92
CA TYR A 132 0.52 9.07 -7.69
C TYR A 132 1.39 9.51 -8.86
N ALA A 133 2.16 8.59 -9.45
CA ALA A 133 2.95 8.90 -10.64
C ALA A 133 2.08 9.37 -11.81
N LYS A 134 0.93 8.73 -12.05
CA LYS A 134 -0.03 9.17 -13.07
C LYS A 134 -0.61 10.57 -12.77
N TYR A 135 -0.93 10.85 -11.52
CA TYR A 135 -1.38 12.18 -11.12
C TYR A 135 -0.30 13.24 -11.40
N LEU A 136 0.93 13.01 -10.97
CA LEU A 136 2.05 13.91 -11.24
C LEU A 136 2.26 14.14 -12.74
N ALA A 137 2.19 13.09 -13.54
CA ALA A 137 2.43 13.18 -14.98
C ALA A 137 1.33 13.94 -15.75
N TYR A 138 0.07 13.87 -15.31
CA TYR A 138 -1.06 14.36 -16.10
C TYR A 138 -1.80 15.55 -15.48
N GLU A 139 -1.69 15.77 -14.15
CA GLU A 139 -2.47 16.78 -13.44
C GLU A 139 -1.58 17.87 -12.82
N ASP A 140 -0.61 17.52 -11.97
CA ASP A 140 0.27 18.47 -11.30
C ASP A 140 1.67 17.90 -11.05
N TYR A 141 2.55 18.10 -12.02
CA TYR A 141 3.96 17.67 -11.92
C TYR A 141 4.74 18.33 -10.78
N ASN A 142 4.34 19.53 -10.36
CA ASN A 142 5.06 20.32 -9.35
C ASN A 142 4.60 20.06 -7.91
N ASP A 143 3.64 19.16 -7.67
CA ASP A 143 3.16 18.80 -6.35
C ASP A 143 4.22 18.00 -5.59
N LYS A 144 5.05 18.72 -4.80
CA LYS A 144 6.19 18.12 -4.07
C LYS A 144 5.75 17.13 -3.00
N ASP A 145 4.59 17.33 -2.41
CA ASP A 145 4.07 16.43 -1.38
C ASP A 145 3.62 15.11 -2.00
N ILE A 146 2.98 15.14 -3.16
CA ILE A 146 2.64 13.91 -3.90
C ILE A 146 3.91 13.20 -4.40
N TRP A 147 4.96 13.95 -4.80
CA TRP A 147 6.26 13.34 -5.10
C TRP A 147 6.86 12.61 -3.91
N ARG A 148 6.79 13.21 -2.72
CA ARG A 148 7.27 12.57 -1.48
C ARG A 148 6.47 11.31 -1.18
N ILE A 149 5.15 11.40 -1.17
CA ILE A 149 4.25 10.27 -0.93
C ILE A 149 4.52 9.14 -1.92
N MET A 150 4.61 9.42 -3.21
CA MET A 150 4.95 8.41 -4.22
C MET A 150 6.27 7.67 -3.91
N ASN A 151 7.30 8.39 -3.46
CA ASN A 151 8.57 7.76 -3.08
C ASN A 151 8.45 6.92 -1.81
N ASP A 152 7.63 7.35 -0.85
CA ASP A 152 7.34 6.58 0.36
C ASP A 152 6.63 5.26 -0.01
N GLU A 153 5.65 5.25 -0.96
CA GLU A 153 5.01 4.03 -1.45
C GLU A 153 5.99 3.08 -2.15
N ILE A 154 6.95 3.63 -2.91
CA ILE A 154 8.03 2.84 -3.51
C ILE A 154 8.86 2.16 -2.43
N GLN A 155 9.18 2.86 -1.37
CA GLN A 155 9.92 2.31 -0.22
C GLN A 155 9.09 1.22 0.46
N HIS A 156 7.79 1.44 0.72
CA HIS A 156 6.90 0.48 1.36
C HIS A 156 6.86 -0.86 0.61
N PHE A 157 6.65 -0.86 -0.70
CA PHE A 157 6.63 -2.14 -1.42
C PHE A 157 8.01 -2.83 -1.46
N GLN A 158 9.12 -2.08 -1.43
CA GLN A 158 10.46 -2.65 -1.32
C GLN A 158 10.69 -3.30 0.04
N GLU A 159 10.27 -2.65 1.12
CA GLU A 159 10.34 -3.17 2.50
C GLU A 159 9.47 -4.43 2.66
N LEU A 160 8.26 -4.45 2.08
CA LEU A 160 7.40 -5.64 2.06
C LEU A 160 8.04 -6.80 1.28
N ALA A 161 8.72 -6.51 0.17
CA ALA A 161 9.48 -7.51 -0.57
C ALA A 161 10.64 -8.07 0.26
N GLU A 162 11.34 -7.22 1.02
CA GLU A 162 12.40 -7.64 1.94
C GLU A 162 11.84 -8.47 3.10
N ALA A 163 10.72 -8.06 3.70
CA ALA A 163 10.05 -8.83 4.75
C ALA A 163 9.66 -10.24 4.27
N MET A 164 9.14 -10.36 3.05
CA MET A 164 8.86 -11.66 2.44
C MET A 164 10.13 -12.49 2.25
N ARG A 165 11.24 -11.87 1.84
CA ARG A 165 12.54 -12.52 1.67
C ARG A 165 13.09 -13.06 2.97
N ILE A 166 12.98 -12.29 4.03
CA ILE A 166 13.47 -12.64 5.36
C ILE A 166 12.68 -13.81 5.95
N ILE A 167 11.36 -13.82 5.74
CA ILE A 167 10.46 -14.86 6.29
C ILE A 167 10.59 -16.17 5.52
N ASP A 168 10.73 -16.12 4.22
CA ASP A 168 10.82 -17.29 3.34
C ASP A 168 11.89 -17.07 2.24
N PRO A 169 13.17 -17.32 2.55
CA PRO A 169 14.27 -17.15 1.62
C PRO A 169 14.12 -17.99 0.34
N ASP A 170 13.45 -19.12 0.40
CA ASP A 170 13.25 -20.02 -0.75
C ASP A 170 12.23 -19.44 -1.75
N HIS A 171 11.39 -18.53 -1.30
CA HIS A 171 10.45 -17.81 -2.18
C HIS A 171 11.14 -16.84 -3.14
N LEU A 172 12.40 -16.45 -2.87
CA LEU A 172 13.19 -15.54 -3.70
C LEU A 172 13.49 -16.06 -5.10
N THR A 173 13.69 -17.36 -5.25
CA THR A 173 14.04 -17.94 -6.56
C THR A 173 12.97 -17.75 -7.62
N VAL A 174 11.75 -17.45 -7.24
CA VAL A 174 10.61 -17.16 -8.14
C VAL A 174 10.49 -15.65 -8.44
N ARG A 175 11.14 -14.78 -7.65
CA ARG A 175 10.87 -13.33 -7.61
C ARG A 175 12.03 -12.41 -7.98
N GLU A 176 13.12 -12.91 -8.50
CA GLU A 176 14.09 -12.01 -9.16
C GLU A 176 13.44 -11.21 -10.31
N LYS A 177 12.32 -11.72 -10.86
CA LYS A 177 11.49 -11.01 -11.84
C LYS A 177 10.62 -9.89 -11.23
N ASP A 178 10.30 -9.95 -9.94
CA ASP A 178 9.56 -8.90 -9.24
C ASP A 178 10.49 -7.76 -8.76
N ARG A 179 11.78 -7.83 -9.07
CA ARG A 179 12.78 -6.77 -8.89
C ARG A 179 12.86 -5.78 -10.05
N GLU A 180 11.96 -5.89 -11.02
CA GLU A 180 11.91 -4.84 -12.05
C GLU A 180 11.62 -3.51 -11.36
N PRO A 181 12.50 -2.52 -11.61
CA PRO A 181 12.22 -1.18 -11.13
C PRO A 181 10.91 -0.72 -11.74
N PHE A 182 10.20 0.13 -11.05
CA PHE A 182 9.03 0.88 -11.47
C PHE A 182 8.42 0.40 -12.80
N PRO A 183 7.11 0.18 -12.92
CA PRO A 183 6.51 -0.22 -14.19
C PRO A 183 7.10 0.62 -15.32
N PRO A 184 7.54 0.00 -16.41
CA PRO A 184 8.27 0.70 -17.51
C PRO A 184 7.51 1.91 -18.06
N ASP A 185 6.18 1.90 -17.99
CA ASP A 185 5.31 2.98 -18.44
C ASP A 185 5.35 4.23 -17.55
N VAL A 186 5.70 4.09 -16.28
CA VAL A 186 5.79 5.19 -15.33
C VAL A 186 7.20 5.79 -15.30
N SER A 187 8.24 4.95 -15.33
CA SER A 187 9.62 5.42 -15.47
C SER A 187 9.82 6.18 -16.78
N ASP A 188 9.20 5.72 -17.86
CA ASP A 188 9.22 6.39 -19.16
C ASP A 188 8.50 7.75 -19.16
N LEU A 189 7.50 7.94 -18.29
CA LEU A 189 6.79 9.21 -18.15
C LEU A 189 7.63 10.23 -17.37
N VAL A 190 8.37 9.80 -16.36
CA VAL A 190 9.26 10.66 -15.55
C VAL A 190 10.50 11.08 -16.36
N VAL A 191 11.09 10.17 -17.12
CA VAL A 191 12.32 10.44 -17.92
C VAL A 191 12.03 11.33 -19.15
N LYS A 192 10.83 11.29 -19.74
CA LYS A 192 10.52 12.10 -20.92
C LYS A 192 10.43 13.61 -20.65
N GLU A 193 10.26 14.04 -19.41
CA GLU A 193 10.23 15.47 -19.10
C GLU A 193 11.58 16.05 -18.66
N GLU A 194 12.51 15.26 -18.12
CA GLU A 194 13.89 15.74 -17.88
C GLU A 194 14.63 16.13 -19.15
N VAL A 195 14.17 15.69 -20.31
CA VAL A 195 14.79 16.00 -21.63
C VAL A 195 14.19 17.27 -22.27
N LYS A 196 13.16 17.89 -21.64
CA LYS A 196 12.52 19.13 -22.17
C LYS A 196 12.93 20.42 -21.44
N LEU A 197 13.89 20.34 -20.49
CA LEU A 197 14.52 21.50 -19.85
C LEU A 197 15.89 21.76 -20.47
#